data_0ef6e429d78d976dd9d9319fc5ca5e17
#
_entry.id   0ef6e429d78d976dd9d9319fc5ca5e17
#
_cell.length_a   1.000
_cell.length_b   1.000
_cell.length_c   1.000
_cell.angle_alpha   90.00
_cell.angle_beta   90.00
_cell.angle_gamma   90.00
#
_symmetry.space_group_name_H-M   'P 1'
#
loop_
_entity.id
_entity.type
_entity.pdbx_description
1 polymer ?
#
loop_
_entity_poly.entity_id
_entity_poly.type
_entity_poly.pdbx_seq_one_letter_code
_entity_poly.pdbx_strand_id
1 'polypeptide(L)'
;MSALSIVPKTKITPVNISPIEDIIADMAAGKIVILVDEEDRENEGDLILASDYVTADAINFMARFGRGLICLTLTKERCERLQLPPMTARNGDKKGTAFTVSIEAAEGVTTGISAADRACTVQAAVAKNAKPHDLVQPGHIFPLQAVDGGVLMRAGHTEAGCDLAQLAGCSPSSVICEIMNDDGTMARLPDLQLFAAEHGLKIGTIADLIEHRSRTESLITQVGTRVLHTAFGEFTARAYQDKASGGVHMALLRGQWNKDESVLVRVHEPLSVIDLLEQGRTMHAWSLDEAMKHIAKQEQGIIVLLNCGESAAQLLAQFADSAKPAQAPERGRMDLRTYGIGAQILRDCGIHKMTLMANPRPIPSVTGFGLEVTSHLPKPI
;
A
#
# COMPACT_ATOMS: atom_id res chain seq x y z
N MET A 1 2.65 23.00 -54.37
CA MET A 1 2.70 21.77 -53.56
C MET A 1 3.95 21.88 -52.67
N SER A 2 3.77 22.31 -51.42
CA SER A 2 4.88 22.49 -50.47
C SER A 2 5.11 21.15 -49.76
N ALA A 3 6.29 20.57 -49.94
CA ALA A 3 6.68 19.35 -49.25
C ALA A 3 6.86 19.69 -47.75
N LEU A 4 6.01 19.14 -46.92
CA LEU A 4 6.23 19.10 -45.47
C LEU A 4 7.51 18.29 -45.20
N SER A 5 8.57 18.97 -44.78
CA SER A 5 9.78 18.31 -44.30
C SER A 5 9.46 17.58 -43.01
N ILE A 6 9.48 16.26 -43.05
CA ILE A 6 9.39 15.39 -41.86
C ILE A 6 10.71 15.59 -41.09
N VAL A 7 10.66 16.34 -40.00
CA VAL A 7 11.75 16.39 -39.04
C VAL A 7 11.88 14.97 -38.44
N PRO A 8 13.05 14.32 -38.50
CA PRO A 8 13.20 12.99 -37.94
C PRO A 8 12.98 13.07 -36.41
N LYS A 9 12.00 12.34 -35.89
CA LYS A 9 11.83 12.17 -34.44
C LYS A 9 13.14 11.55 -33.92
N THR A 10 13.86 12.30 -33.09
CA THR A 10 15.03 11.80 -32.37
C THR A 10 14.59 10.52 -31.65
N LYS A 11 15.31 9.41 -31.83
CA LYS A 11 15.04 8.17 -31.10
C LYS A 11 15.27 8.45 -29.60
N ILE A 12 14.19 8.53 -28.83
CA ILE A 12 14.25 8.65 -27.37
C ILE A 12 14.67 7.27 -26.83
N THR A 13 15.74 7.24 -26.05
CA THR A 13 16.19 6.01 -25.38
C THR A 13 15.46 5.91 -24.04
N PRO A 14 14.79 4.77 -23.75
CA PRO A 14 14.13 4.58 -22.45
C PRO A 14 15.10 4.74 -21.29
N VAL A 15 14.66 5.32 -20.18
CA VAL A 15 15.44 5.39 -18.94
C VAL A 15 15.26 4.10 -18.13
N ASN A 16 16.26 3.77 -17.30
CA ASN A 16 16.14 2.68 -16.34
C ASN A 16 15.44 3.16 -15.05
N ILE A 17 14.95 2.22 -14.25
CA ILE A 17 14.49 2.48 -12.89
C ILE A 17 15.70 3.03 -12.09
N SER A 18 15.48 4.13 -11.40
CA SER A 18 16.48 4.82 -10.59
C SER A 18 16.49 4.26 -9.15
N PRO A 19 17.64 4.23 -8.48
CA PRO A 19 17.71 3.95 -7.04
C PRO A 19 16.76 4.87 -6.26
N ILE A 20 16.14 4.35 -5.20
CA ILE A 20 15.15 5.12 -4.42
C ILE A 20 15.76 6.36 -3.77
N GLU A 21 17.05 6.31 -3.41
CA GLU A 21 17.79 7.44 -2.87
C GLU A 21 17.85 8.61 -3.85
N ASP A 22 17.95 8.32 -5.15
CA ASP A 22 17.92 9.32 -6.22
C ASP A 22 16.54 9.95 -6.39
N ILE A 23 15.48 9.16 -6.19
CA ILE A 23 14.09 9.64 -6.20
C ILE A 23 13.86 10.58 -5.02
N ILE A 24 14.32 10.19 -3.82
CA ILE A 24 14.22 11.00 -2.60
C ILE A 24 14.99 12.31 -2.79
N ALA A 25 16.19 12.27 -3.38
CA ALA A 25 16.99 13.46 -3.63
C ALA A 25 16.33 14.43 -4.62
N ASP A 26 15.70 13.92 -5.68
CA ASP A 26 14.96 14.76 -6.65
C ASP A 26 13.69 15.36 -6.00
N MET A 27 12.97 14.62 -5.16
CA MET A 27 11.85 15.14 -4.36
C MET A 27 12.30 16.26 -3.41
N ALA A 28 13.45 16.09 -2.74
CA ALA A 28 14.02 17.12 -1.86
C ALA A 28 14.44 18.38 -2.63
N ALA A 29 14.81 18.23 -3.90
CA ALA A 29 15.13 19.34 -4.81
C ALA A 29 13.89 19.98 -5.45
N GLY A 30 12.68 19.57 -5.09
CA GLY A 30 11.42 20.10 -5.64
C GLY A 30 11.13 19.67 -7.08
N LYS A 31 11.67 18.52 -7.50
CA LYS A 31 11.42 17.99 -8.84
C LYS A 31 10.27 16.98 -8.82
N ILE A 32 9.57 16.91 -9.94
CA ILE A 32 8.59 15.84 -10.20
C ILE A 32 9.37 14.54 -10.45
N VAL A 33 8.89 13.45 -9.85
CA VAL A 33 9.38 12.08 -10.07
C VAL A 33 8.22 11.19 -10.53
N ILE A 34 8.55 10.01 -11.05
CA ILE A 34 7.57 8.97 -11.36
C ILE A 34 7.77 7.82 -10.38
N LEU A 35 6.69 7.34 -9.77
CA LEU A 35 6.67 6.06 -9.09
C LEU A 35 5.75 5.08 -9.81
N VAL A 36 6.17 3.84 -9.88
CA VAL A 36 5.37 2.73 -10.41
C VAL A 36 5.06 1.74 -9.29
N ASP A 37 3.85 1.20 -9.32
CA ASP A 37 3.45 0.10 -8.46
C ASP A 37 3.62 -1.26 -9.17
N GLU A 38 3.35 -2.36 -8.46
CA GLU A 38 3.52 -3.71 -9.00
C GLU A 38 2.44 -4.05 -10.03
N GLU A 39 2.79 -4.95 -10.99
CA GLU A 39 1.92 -5.40 -12.08
C GLU A 39 0.63 -6.05 -11.57
N ASP A 40 0.65 -6.68 -10.41
CA ASP A 40 -0.49 -7.36 -9.80
C ASP A 40 -1.37 -6.43 -8.95
N ARG A 41 -0.98 -5.14 -8.76
CA ARG A 41 -1.76 -4.14 -8.06
C ARG A 41 -2.61 -3.30 -9.03
N GLU A 42 -2.11 -2.18 -9.51
CA GLU A 42 -2.75 -1.30 -10.51
C GLU A 42 -1.95 -1.30 -11.81
N ASN A 43 -0.64 -1.59 -11.70
CA ASN A 43 0.31 -1.56 -12.79
C ASN A 43 0.33 -0.19 -13.48
N GLU A 44 0.42 0.87 -12.68
CA GLU A 44 0.36 2.25 -13.12
C GLU A 44 1.59 3.03 -12.68
N GLY A 45 1.78 4.20 -13.25
CA GLY A 45 2.79 5.15 -12.83
C GLY A 45 2.20 6.53 -12.62
N ASP A 46 2.53 7.13 -11.47
CA ASP A 46 2.10 8.47 -11.11
C ASP A 46 3.27 9.46 -11.15
N LEU A 47 2.99 10.66 -11.67
CA LEU A 47 3.78 11.85 -11.39
C LEU A 47 3.59 12.23 -9.92
N ILE A 48 4.68 12.43 -9.20
CA ILE A 48 4.65 12.79 -7.77
C ILE A 48 5.53 14.01 -7.53
N LEU A 49 5.00 14.97 -6.78
CA LEU A 49 5.72 16.17 -6.35
C LEU A 49 5.38 16.46 -4.88
N ALA A 50 6.39 16.71 -4.04
CA ALA A 50 6.14 17.17 -2.68
C ALA A 50 5.31 18.47 -2.70
N SER A 51 4.26 18.51 -1.89
CA SER A 51 3.29 19.62 -1.91
C SER A 51 3.89 20.98 -1.55
N ASP A 52 5.00 20.98 -0.80
CA ASP A 52 5.75 22.19 -0.46
C ASP A 52 6.30 22.93 -1.71
N TYR A 53 6.48 22.23 -2.82
CA TYR A 53 7.00 22.76 -4.07
C TYR A 53 5.97 22.94 -5.18
N VAL A 54 4.68 22.78 -4.86
CA VAL A 54 3.62 22.90 -5.85
C VAL A 54 3.51 24.33 -6.39
N THR A 55 3.52 24.43 -7.73
CA THR A 55 3.35 25.67 -8.49
C THR A 55 2.30 25.49 -9.58
N ALA A 56 1.82 26.60 -10.17
CA ALA A 56 0.92 26.55 -11.32
C ALA A 56 1.54 25.78 -12.50
N ASP A 57 2.84 25.92 -12.72
CA ASP A 57 3.56 25.22 -13.81
C ASP A 57 3.60 23.71 -13.56
N ALA A 58 3.83 23.26 -12.30
CA ALA A 58 3.81 21.86 -11.94
C ALA A 58 2.42 21.25 -12.14
N ILE A 59 1.36 21.92 -11.68
CA ILE A 59 -0.03 21.49 -11.91
C ILE A 59 -0.35 21.45 -13.42
N ASN A 60 0.09 22.45 -14.18
CA ASN A 60 -0.11 22.47 -15.63
C ASN A 60 0.64 21.32 -16.33
N PHE A 61 1.86 20.99 -15.87
CA PHE A 61 2.62 19.85 -16.37
C PHE A 61 1.86 18.54 -16.13
N MET A 62 1.40 18.31 -14.91
CA MET A 62 0.62 17.12 -14.54
C MET A 62 -0.67 17.01 -15.36
N ALA A 63 -1.44 18.10 -15.47
CA ALA A 63 -2.68 18.11 -16.23
C ALA A 63 -2.47 17.86 -17.72
N ARG A 64 -1.41 18.44 -18.30
CA ARG A 64 -1.12 18.37 -19.73
C ARG A 64 -0.52 17.03 -20.14
N PHE A 65 0.42 16.53 -19.38
CA PHE A 65 1.23 15.38 -19.76
C PHE A 65 0.86 14.11 -18.99
N GLY A 66 0.52 14.21 -17.70
CA GLY A 66 -0.01 13.07 -16.93
C GLY A 66 -1.42 12.73 -17.38
N ARG A 67 -2.33 13.71 -17.47
CA ARG A 67 -3.73 13.59 -17.91
C ARG A 67 -4.65 12.86 -16.92
N GLY A 68 -4.09 12.34 -15.81
CA GLY A 68 -4.81 11.69 -14.73
C GLY A 68 -5.55 12.68 -13.82
N LEU A 69 -6.12 12.18 -12.74
CA LEU A 69 -6.75 13.01 -11.73
C LEU A 69 -5.70 13.60 -10.80
N ILE A 70 -5.63 14.93 -10.72
CA ILE A 70 -4.72 15.58 -9.79
C ILE A 70 -5.27 15.45 -8.38
N CYS A 71 -4.57 14.65 -7.57
CA CYS A 71 -4.92 14.36 -6.19
C CYS A 71 -3.87 14.91 -5.22
N LEU A 72 -4.31 15.21 -3.98
CA LEU A 72 -3.45 15.67 -2.89
C LEU A 72 -3.37 14.58 -1.82
N THR A 73 -2.21 13.94 -1.66
CA THR A 73 -2.03 12.94 -0.60
C THR A 73 -1.79 13.64 0.73
N LEU A 74 -2.53 13.23 1.75
CA LEU A 74 -2.46 13.80 3.10
C LEU A 74 -2.39 12.69 4.15
N THR A 75 -1.69 12.96 5.25
CA THR A 75 -1.76 12.08 6.42
C THR A 75 -3.15 12.14 7.06
N LYS A 76 -3.51 11.09 7.78
CA LYS A 76 -4.76 11.04 8.57
C LYS A 76 -4.89 12.23 9.51
N GLU A 77 -3.81 12.56 10.24
CA GLU A 77 -3.76 13.72 11.14
C GLU A 77 -4.10 15.03 10.42
N ARG A 78 -3.56 15.23 9.20
CA ARG A 78 -3.85 16.42 8.39
C ARG A 78 -5.30 16.46 7.95
N CYS A 79 -5.86 15.33 7.51
CA CYS A 79 -7.27 15.24 7.14
C CYS A 79 -8.20 15.55 8.32
N GLU A 80 -7.90 15.02 9.51
CA GLU A 80 -8.64 15.30 10.74
C GLU A 80 -8.54 16.78 11.13
N ARG A 81 -7.36 17.36 11.08
CA ARG A 81 -7.11 18.78 11.37
C ARG A 81 -7.89 19.72 10.45
N LEU A 82 -7.98 19.37 9.17
CA LEU A 82 -8.71 20.14 8.15
C LEU A 82 -10.20 19.78 8.10
N GLN A 83 -10.67 18.84 8.94
CA GLN A 83 -12.05 18.34 8.97
C GLN A 83 -12.54 17.87 7.60
N LEU A 84 -11.70 17.06 6.92
CA LEU A 84 -12.01 16.46 5.63
C LEU A 84 -12.67 15.08 5.85
N PRO A 85 -13.99 14.97 5.75
CA PRO A 85 -14.66 13.67 5.87
C PRO A 85 -14.42 12.81 4.61
N PRO A 86 -14.57 11.49 4.70
CA PRO A 86 -14.58 10.63 3.53
C PRO A 86 -15.62 11.11 2.50
N MET A 87 -15.28 11.02 1.22
CA MET A 87 -16.15 11.43 0.11
C MET A 87 -17.48 10.66 0.11
N THR A 88 -17.46 9.42 0.62
CA THR A 88 -18.65 8.56 0.73
C THR A 88 -18.67 7.83 2.06
N ALA A 89 -19.88 7.65 2.61
CA ALA A 89 -20.05 6.84 3.82
C ALA A 89 -19.71 5.35 3.61
N ARG A 90 -19.82 4.85 2.38
CA ARG A 90 -19.49 3.46 2.01
C ARG A 90 -18.52 3.49 0.82
N ASN A 91 -17.25 3.25 1.09
CA ASN A 91 -16.26 3.15 0.03
C ASN A 91 -16.42 1.82 -0.73
N GLY A 92 -16.83 1.86 -1.99
CA GLY A 92 -16.99 0.71 -2.90
C GLY A 92 -15.74 0.42 -3.75
N ASP A 93 -14.69 1.23 -3.65
CA ASP A 93 -13.47 1.04 -4.43
C ASP A 93 -12.75 -0.27 -4.06
N LYS A 94 -12.40 -1.08 -5.09
CA LYS A 94 -11.74 -2.39 -4.91
C LYS A 94 -10.31 -2.27 -4.37
N LYS A 95 -9.65 -1.17 -4.63
CA LYS A 95 -8.26 -0.89 -4.19
C LYS A 95 -8.21 -0.13 -2.85
N GLY A 96 -9.35 0.35 -2.39
CA GLY A 96 -9.45 1.00 -1.09
C GLY A 96 -8.97 2.43 -1.05
N THR A 97 -8.88 3.13 -2.19
CA THR A 97 -8.46 4.52 -2.25
C THR A 97 -9.37 5.39 -1.38
N ALA A 98 -8.78 6.05 -0.40
CA ALA A 98 -9.50 6.79 0.62
C ALA A 98 -9.70 8.26 0.21
N PHE A 99 -10.55 8.48 -0.78
CA PHE A 99 -10.97 9.84 -1.16
C PHE A 99 -11.68 10.52 0.00
N THR A 100 -11.28 11.76 0.27
CA THR A 100 -12.07 12.71 1.07
C THR A 100 -12.92 13.58 0.15
N VAL A 101 -13.78 14.40 0.73
CA VAL A 101 -14.48 15.45 -0.03
C VAL A 101 -13.47 16.31 -0.78
N SER A 102 -13.80 16.71 -2.02
CA SER A 102 -12.96 17.62 -2.79
C SER A 102 -12.96 19.03 -2.17
N ILE A 103 -11.87 19.76 -2.37
CA ILE A 103 -11.61 21.03 -1.71
C ILE A 103 -11.27 22.13 -2.71
N GLU A 104 -11.49 23.38 -2.26
CA GLU A 104 -11.03 24.60 -2.88
C GLU A 104 -10.46 25.53 -1.84
N ALA A 105 -9.47 26.39 -2.17
CA ALA A 105 -9.06 27.47 -1.29
C ALA A 105 -10.19 28.45 -1.07
N ALA A 106 -10.38 28.91 0.18
CA ALA A 106 -11.42 29.88 0.51
C ALA A 106 -11.14 31.25 -0.11
N GLU A 107 -9.88 31.57 -0.36
CA GLU A 107 -9.42 32.83 -0.94
C GLU A 107 -8.33 32.59 -1.99
N GLY A 108 -8.13 33.55 -2.88
CA GLY A 108 -7.03 33.53 -3.86
C GLY A 108 -7.31 32.71 -5.12
N VAL A 109 -8.53 32.21 -5.30
CA VAL A 109 -8.95 31.42 -6.48
C VAL A 109 -10.08 32.14 -7.24
N THR A 110 -10.26 31.78 -8.50
CA THR A 110 -11.36 32.30 -9.35
C THR A 110 -12.44 31.23 -9.50
N THR A 111 -12.34 30.37 -10.51
CA THR A 111 -13.28 29.25 -10.72
C THR A 111 -12.79 27.93 -10.18
N GLY A 112 -11.57 27.90 -9.64
CA GLY A 112 -10.95 26.74 -8.98
C GLY A 112 -10.23 25.78 -9.89
N ILE A 113 -10.62 25.67 -11.18
CA ILE A 113 -10.11 24.64 -12.09
C ILE A 113 -8.77 24.99 -12.76
N SER A 114 -8.38 26.27 -12.82
CA SER A 114 -7.13 26.66 -13.46
C SER A 114 -5.91 26.04 -12.73
N ALA A 115 -4.79 25.90 -13.43
CA ALA A 115 -3.57 25.38 -12.80
C ALA A 115 -3.13 26.27 -11.63
N ALA A 116 -3.30 27.58 -11.73
CA ALA A 116 -3.00 28.52 -10.65
C ALA A 116 -3.96 28.35 -9.46
N ASP A 117 -5.26 28.21 -9.69
CA ASP A 117 -6.25 28.01 -8.62
C ASP A 117 -6.03 26.70 -7.89
N ARG A 118 -5.76 25.61 -8.63
CA ARG A 118 -5.45 24.30 -8.03
C ARG A 118 -4.16 24.33 -7.21
N ALA A 119 -3.11 25.01 -7.71
CA ALA A 119 -1.89 25.21 -6.95
C ALA A 119 -2.13 26.02 -5.67
N CYS A 120 -2.94 27.09 -5.74
CA CYS A 120 -3.36 27.88 -4.58
C CYS A 120 -4.10 27.03 -3.56
N THR A 121 -5.02 26.17 -4.01
CA THR A 121 -5.77 25.25 -3.15
C THR A 121 -4.85 24.25 -2.44
N VAL A 122 -3.91 23.64 -3.15
CA VAL A 122 -2.91 22.75 -2.54
C VAL A 122 -2.10 23.50 -1.49
N GLN A 123 -1.56 24.69 -1.82
CA GLN A 123 -0.77 25.49 -0.89
C GLN A 123 -1.56 25.87 0.35
N ALA A 124 -2.83 26.25 0.22
CA ALA A 124 -3.70 26.53 1.35
C ALA A 124 -3.90 25.32 2.27
N ALA A 125 -4.13 24.13 1.68
CA ALA A 125 -4.37 22.89 2.42
C ALA A 125 -3.12 22.39 3.16
N VAL A 126 -1.91 22.62 2.63
CA VAL A 126 -0.66 22.12 3.24
C VAL A 126 0.07 23.16 4.08
N ALA A 127 -0.41 24.40 4.12
CA ALA A 127 0.17 25.45 4.96
C ALA A 127 0.32 24.98 6.41
N LYS A 128 1.44 25.33 7.05
CA LYS A 128 1.76 24.90 8.43
C LYS A 128 0.62 25.16 9.43
N ASN A 129 -0.05 26.28 9.26
CA ASN A 129 -1.14 26.72 10.14
C ASN A 129 -2.52 26.59 9.49
N ALA A 130 -2.65 25.80 8.42
CA ALA A 130 -3.92 25.59 7.73
C ALA A 130 -5.04 25.15 8.69
N LYS A 131 -6.21 25.73 8.51
CA LYS A 131 -7.42 25.52 9.31
C LYS A 131 -8.58 25.14 8.39
N PRO A 132 -9.65 24.52 8.91
CA PRO A 132 -10.81 24.13 8.10
C PRO A 132 -11.42 25.28 7.29
N HIS A 133 -11.43 26.51 7.82
CA HIS A 133 -12.02 27.67 7.15
C HIS A 133 -11.14 28.29 6.04
N ASP A 134 -9.88 27.83 5.91
CA ASP A 134 -9.03 28.23 4.79
C ASP A 134 -9.42 27.48 3.50
N LEU A 135 -10.33 26.51 3.63
CA LEU A 135 -10.83 25.67 2.55
C LEU A 135 -12.36 25.73 2.48
N VAL A 136 -12.89 25.55 1.27
CA VAL A 136 -14.31 25.32 1.01
C VAL A 136 -14.51 23.96 0.34
N GLN A 137 -15.71 23.42 0.40
CA GLN A 137 -16.11 22.13 -0.13
C GLN A 137 -17.43 22.29 -0.86
N PRO A 138 -17.59 21.66 -2.08
CA PRO A 138 -16.60 20.92 -2.85
C PRO A 138 -15.64 21.85 -3.59
N GLY A 139 -14.63 21.25 -4.28
CA GLY A 139 -13.66 21.98 -5.08
C GLY A 139 -13.02 21.10 -6.17
N HIS A 140 -11.87 21.53 -6.70
CA HIS A 140 -11.20 20.93 -7.84
C HIS A 140 -9.88 20.23 -7.49
N ILE A 141 -9.56 20.11 -6.20
CA ILE A 141 -8.50 19.23 -5.69
C ILE A 141 -9.14 18.11 -4.88
N PHE A 142 -8.63 16.90 -5.05
CA PHE A 142 -9.16 15.67 -4.47
C PHE A 142 -8.16 15.13 -3.44
N PRO A 143 -8.38 15.40 -2.13
CA PRO A 143 -7.49 14.86 -1.11
C PRO A 143 -7.70 13.36 -0.93
N LEU A 144 -6.58 12.65 -0.77
CA LEU A 144 -6.52 11.23 -0.47
C LEU A 144 -5.88 11.05 0.91
N GLN A 145 -6.57 10.33 1.79
CA GLN A 145 -6.06 10.04 3.12
C GLN A 145 -5.13 8.83 3.09
N ALA A 146 -3.84 9.03 3.37
CA ALA A 146 -2.89 7.94 3.54
C ALA A 146 -3.18 7.14 4.82
N VAL A 147 -2.87 5.84 4.77
CA VAL A 147 -2.96 4.96 5.93
C VAL A 147 -1.76 5.21 6.86
N ASP A 148 -2.00 5.21 8.19
CA ASP A 148 -0.94 5.28 9.18
C ASP A 148 0.06 4.13 8.98
N GLY A 149 1.36 4.46 8.95
CA GLY A 149 2.45 3.53 8.62
C GLY A 149 2.86 3.56 7.14
N GLY A 150 2.15 4.29 6.28
CA GLY A 150 2.55 4.57 4.89
C GLY A 150 2.68 3.32 4.03
N VAL A 151 3.69 3.28 3.13
CA VAL A 151 3.88 2.15 2.20
C VAL A 151 4.14 0.82 2.88
N LEU A 152 4.62 0.82 4.13
CA LEU A 152 4.80 -0.41 4.90
C LEU A 152 3.45 -1.06 5.28
N MET A 153 2.36 -0.29 5.22
CA MET A 153 1.00 -0.73 5.53
C MET A 153 0.16 -0.92 4.26
N ARG A 154 0.28 -0.03 3.30
CA ARG A 154 -0.42 -0.08 2.02
C ARG A 154 0.50 0.42 0.91
N ALA A 155 0.86 -0.47 -0.01
CA ALA A 155 1.75 -0.17 -1.13
C ALA A 155 1.04 0.61 -2.25
N GLY A 156 0.49 1.78 -1.94
CA GLY A 156 -0.22 2.65 -2.89
C GLY A 156 0.50 3.97 -3.10
N HIS A 157 0.22 4.62 -4.25
CA HIS A 157 0.78 5.93 -4.59
C HIS A 157 0.43 7.01 -3.55
N THR A 158 -0.74 6.90 -2.89
CA THR A 158 -1.15 7.80 -1.80
C THR A 158 -0.16 7.77 -0.64
N GLU A 159 0.16 6.57 -0.16
CA GLU A 159 1.11 6.36 0.93
C GLU A 159 2.53 6.73 0.49
N ALA A 160 2.90 6.30 -0.72
CA ALA A 160 4.22 6.56 -1.29
C ALA A 160 4.50 8.05 -1.43
N GLY A 161 3.51 8.84 -1.82
CA GLY A 161 3.64 10.29 -1.93
C GLY A 161 3.91 10.97 -0.59
N CYS A 162 3.20 10.57 0.47
CA CYS A 162 3.45 11.07 1.83
C CYS A 162 4.83 10.65 2.35
N ASP A 163 5.20 9.38 2.16
CA ASP A 163 6.46 8.84 2.64
C ASP A 163 7.67 9.45 1.95
N LEU A 164 7.63 9.57 0.61
CA LEU A 164 8.71 10.21 -0.15
C LEU A 164 8.90 11.67 0.26
N ALA A 165 7.80 12.41 0.41
CA ALA A 165 7.87 13.79 0.86
C ALA A 165 8.52 13.89 2.25
N GLN A 166 8.14 13.01 3.19
CA GLN A 166 8.72 12.95 4.52
C GLN A 166 10.21 12.57 4.49
N LEU A 167 10.60 11.56 3.70
CA LEU A 167 12.01 11.16 3.54
C LEU A 167 12.84 12.24 2.88
N ALA A 168 12.24 13.06 2.02
CA ALA A 168 12.86 14.23 1.40
C ALA A 168 12.98 15.44 2.35
N GLY A 169 12.51 15.33 3.61
CA GLY A 169 12.53 16.42 4.59
C GLY A 169 11.44 17.47 4.39
N CYS A 170 10.44 17.17 3.56
CA CYS A 170 9.27 18.01 3.29
C CYS A 170 8.10 17.68 4.22
N SER A 171 7.03 18.43 4.14
CA SER A 171 5.75 18.09 4.75
C SER A 171 5.27 16.73 4.22
N PRO A 172 4.72 15.81 5.05
CA PRO A 172 4.30 14.48 4.60
C PRO A 172 3.02 14.55 3.75
N SER A 173 3.15 15.15 2.59
CA SER A 173 2.09 15.36 1.60
C SER A 173 2.66 15.58 0.21
N SER A 174 1.96 15.15 -0.81
CA SER A 174 2.37 15.32 -2.20
C SER A 174 1.16 15.52 -3.12
N VAL A 175 1.40 16.09 -4.29
CA VAL A 175 0.45 16.04 -5.40
C VAL A 175 0.83 14.87 -6.27
N ILE A 176 -0.14 14.06 -6.63
CA ILE A 176 0.01 12.91 -7.51
C ILE A 176 -0.93 13.03 -8.71
N CYS A 177 -0.54 12.41 -9.83
CA CYS A 177 -1.35 12.37 -11.03
C CYS A 177 -0.94 11.15 -11.87
N GLU A 178 -1.88 10.29 -12.18
CA GLU A 178 -1.66 9.12 -13.02
C GLU A 178 -1.22 9.53 -14.42
N ILE A 179 -0.39 8.70 -15.08
CA ILE A 179 0.08 8.93 -16.44
C ILE A 179 -0.70 8.07 -17.42
N MET A 180 -1.34 8.72 -18.38
CA MET A 180 -2.05 8.08 -19.48
C MET A 180 -1.34 8.33 -20.81
N ASN A 181 -1.46 7.36 -21.72
CA ASN A 181 -1.05 7.48 -23.12
C ASN A 181 -1.95 8.48 -23.88
N ASP A 182 -1.52 8.89 -25.07
CA ASP A 182 -2.27 9.83 -25.93
C ASP A 182 -3.64 9.30 -26.35
N ASP A 183 -3.80 7.99 -26.41
CA ASP A 183 -5.06 7.29 -26.73
C ASP A 183 -6.01 7.14 -25.53
N GLY A 184 -5.59 7.58 -24.34
CA GLY A 184 -6.36 7.50 -23.09
C GLY A 184 -6.19 6.19 -22.32
N THR A 185 -5.36 5.26 -22.78
CA THR A 185 -5.02 4.07 -22.01
C THR A 185 -3.99 4.40 -20.93
N MET A 186 -3.95 3.59 -19.85
CA MET A 186 -2.94 3.80 -18.81
C MET A 186 -1.54 3.47 -19.32
N ALA A 187 -0.58 4.37 -19.08
CA ALA A 187 0.82 4.14 -19.40
C ALA A 187 1.39 3.04 -18.48
N ARG A 188 2.10 2.06 -19.09
CA ARG A 188 2.76 0.98 -18.37
C ARG A 188 4.28 1.21 -18.36
N LEU A 189 5.03 0.42 -17.61
CA LEU A 189 6.46 0.65 -17.41
C LEU A 189 7.23 0.97 -18.71
N PRO A 190 7.04 0.27 -19.85
CA PRO A 190 7.72 0.63 -21.09
C PRO A 190 7.38 2.03 -21.62
N ASP A 191 6.10 2.45 -21.49
CA ASP A 191 5.63 3.76 -21.89
C ASP A 191 6.17 4.85 -20.96
N LEU A 192 6.15 4.57 -19.64
CA LEU A 192 6.66 5.44 -18.60
C LEU A 192 8.16 5.70 -18.73
N GLN A 193 8.95 4.70 -19.15
CA GLN A 193 10.38 4.86 -19.41
C GLN A 193 10.67 5.82 -20.58
N LEU A 194 9.83 5.81 -21.61
CA LEU A 194 9.91 6.75 -22.73
C LEU A 194 9.45 8.15 -22.31
N PHE A 195 8.35 8.23 -21.59
CA PHE A 195 7.83 9.48 -21.03
C PHE A 195 8.85 10.15 -20.12
N ALA A 196 9.47 9.40 -19.22
CA ALA A 196 10.51 9.92 -18.34
C ALA A 196 11.74 10.44 -19.09
N ALA A 197 12.16 9.72 -20.14
CA ALA A 197 13.25 10.16 -21.01
C ALA A 197 12.91 11.47 -21.76
N GLU A 198 11.68 11.60 -22.25
CA GLU A 198 11.20 12.80 -22.94
C GLU A 198 11.18 14.03 -22.03
N HIS A 199 10.78 13.85 -20.79
CA HIS A 199 10.60 14.93 -19.83
C HIS A 199 11.74 15.11 -18.83
N GLY A 200 12.80 14.28 -18.92
CA GLY A 200 13.96 14.36 -18.02
C GLY A 200 13.63 13.99 -16.57
N LEU A 201 12.68 13.07 -16.36
CA LEU A 201 12.25 12.61 -15.05
C LEU A 201 12.92 11.28 -14.68
N LYS A 202 13.00 11.01 -13.38
CA LYS A 202 13.41 9.71 -12.85
C LYS A 202 12.19 8.85 -12.54
N ILE A 203 12.37 7.53 -12.68
CA ILE A 203 11.37 6.52 -12.31
C ILE A 203 11.90 5.70 -11.14
N GLY A 204 11.13 5.59 -10.07
CA GLY A 204 11.33 4.65 -8.97
C GLY A 204 10.18 3.67 -8.85
N THR A 205 10.30 2.70 -7.94
CA THR A 205 9.24 1.76 -7.62
C THR A 205 8.76 1.89 -6.17
N ILE A 206 7.49 1.60 -5.94
CA ILE A 206 6.96 1.52 -4.56
C ILE A 206 7.63 0.37 -3.80
N ALA A 207 8.01 -0.72 -4.48
CA ALA A 207 8.72 -1.84 -3.89
C ALA A 207 10.09 -1.42 -3.32
N ASP A 208 10.87 -0.61 -4.05
CA ASP A 208 12.16 -0.08 -3.57
C ASP A 208 11.97 0.87 -2.39
N LEU A 209 10.89 1.66 -2.38
CA LEU A 209 10.54 2.53 -1.25
C LEU A 209 10.20 1.72 0.00
N ILE A 210 9.44 0.63 -0.14
CA ILE A 210 9.14 -0.31 0.95
C ILE A 210 10.43 -0.94 1.45
N GLU A 211 11.31 -1.41 0.56
CA GLU A 211 12.60 -1.98 0.95
C GLU A 211 13.46 -0.97 1.73
N HIS A 212 13.55 0.26 1.24
CA HIS A 212 14.30 1.34 1.89
C HIS A 212 13.77 1.60 3.31
N ARG A 213 12.45 1.77 3.48
CA ARG A 213 11.84 1.99 4.79
C ARG A 213 11.95 0.78 5.71
N SER A 214 11.77 -0.43 5.19
CA SER A 214 11.81 -1.67 5.98
C SER A 214 13.19 -2.01 6.52
N ARG A 215 14.27 -1.38 6.01
CA ARG A 215 15.63 -1.53 6.55
C ARG A 215 15.81 -0.79 7.88
N THR A 216 15.09 0.30 8.08
CA THR A 216 15.26 1.21 9.25
C THR A 216 14.05 1.26 10.15
N GLU A 217 12.88 0.89 9.65
CA GLU A 217 11.61 0.99 10.37
C GLU A 217 10.97 -0.38 10.57
N SER A 218 10.46 -0.62 11.77
CA SER A 218 9.63 -1.79 12.07
C SER A 218 8.30 -1.35 12.68
N LEU A 219 7.20 -1.85 12.11
CA LEU A 219 5.84 -1.63 12.61
C LEU A 219 5.49 -2.54 13.80
N ILE A 220 6.33 -3.56 14.03
CA ILE A 220 6.12 -4.58 15.07
C ILE A 220 7.23 -4.57 16.09
N THR A 221 6.92 -5.05 17.28
CA THR A 221 7.89 -5.36 18.34
C THR A 221 7.65 -6.77 18.84
N GLN A 222 8.68 -7.63 18.81
CA GLN A 222 8.59 -8.93 19.46
C GLN A 222 8.52 -8.73 20.97
N VAL A 223 7.45 -9.21 21.60
CA VAL A 223 7.19 -9.02 23.04
C VAL A 223 7.37 -10.28 23.86
N GLY A 224 7.52 -11.45 23.23
CA GLY A 224 7.75 -12.68 23.97
C GLY A 224 7.95 -13.91 23.08
N THR A 225 8.53 -14.94 23.68
CA THR A 225 8.69 -16.26 23.06
C THR A 225 8.39 -17.35 24.07
N ARG A 226 7.69 -18.40 23.65
CA ARG A 226 7.43 -19.59 24.48
C ARG A 226 7.24 -20.83 23.61
N VAL A 227 7.45 -21.99 24.18
CA VAL A 227 7.06 -23.27 23.58
C VAL A 227 5.58 -23.52 23.84
N LEU A 228 4.84 -23.93 22.83
CA LEU A 228 3.47 -24.40 22.92
C LEU A 228 3.44 -25.91 22.67
N HIS A 229 2.88 -26.65 23.60
CA HIS A 229 2.57 -28.09 23.45
C HIS A 229 1.17 -28.22 22.86
N THR A 230 1.07 -28.60 21.59
CA THR A 230 -0.19 -28.71 20.86
C THR A 230 -0.54 -30.16 20.56
N ALA A 231 -1.76 -30.41 20.07
CA ALA A 231 -2.16 -31.73 19.60
C ALA A 231 -1.30 -32.26 18.42
N PHE A 232 -0.55 -31.37 17.77
CA PHE A 232 0.33 -31.67 16.62
C PHE A 232 1.82 -31.64 16.98
N GLY A 233 2.14 -31.61 18.28
CA GLY A 233 3.49 -31.53 18.82
C GLY A 233 3.86 -30.10 19.22
N GLU A 234 5.16 -29.89 19.42
CA GLU A 234 5.70 -28.62 19.92
C GLU A 234 5.89 -27.60 18.80
N PHE A 235 5.51 -26.36 19.07
CA PHE A 235 5.78 -25.18 18.26
C PHE A 235 6.40 -24.09 19.14
N THR A 236 7.39 -23.39 18.62
CA THR A 236 7.89 -22.17 19.24
C THR A 236 6.97 -21.03 18.85
N ALA A 237 6.28 -20.41 19.81
CA ALA A 237 5.44 -19.24 19.58
C ALA A 237 6.22 -17.96 19.89
N ARG A 238 6.24 -17.02 18.95
CA ARG A 238 6.70 -15.64 19.15
C ARG A 238 5.50 -14.70 19.10
N ALA A 239 5.37 -13.83 20.08
CA ALA A 239 4.34 -12.81 20.12
C ALA A 239 4.89 -11.46 19.67
N TYR A 240 4.12 -10.78 18.86
CA TYR A 240 4.45 -9.48 18.28
C TYR A 240 3.34 -8.48 18.59
N GLN A 241 3.72 -7.27 18.96
CA GLN A 241 2.81 -6.15 19.12
C GLN A 241 2.95 -5.18 17.98
N ASP A 242 1.83 -4.81 17.35
CA ASP A 242 1.74 -3.72 16.39
C ASP A 242 1.86 -2.38 17.12
N LYS A 243 2.86 -1.58 16.74
CA LYS A 243 3.16 -0.28 17.36
C LYS A 243 2.05 0.76 17.16
N ALA A 244 1.30 0.68 16.06
CA ALA A 244 0.28 1.65 15.72
C ALA A 244 -1.07 1.34 16.39
N SER A 245 -1.51 0.07 16.35
CA SER A 245 -2.81 -0.33 16.88
C SER A 245 -2.74 -0.91 18.31
N GLY A 246 -1.54 -1.29 18.78
CA GLY A 246 -1.38 -2.08 19.99
C GLY A 246 -1.86 -3.53 19.85
N GLY A 247 -2.32 -3.93 18.65
CA GLY A 247 -2.79 -5.28 18.37
C GLY A 247 -1.69 -6.32 18.55
N VAL A 248 -2.09 -7.57 18.84
CA VAL A 248 -1.18 -8.67 19.06
C VAL A 248 -1.27 -9.68 17.93
N HIS A 249 -0.12 -10.12 17.45
CA HIS A 249 0.05 -11.15 16.43
C HIS A 249 0.96 -12.25 16.96
N MET A 250 0.92 -13.43 16.37
CA MET A 250 1.80 -14.54 16.76
C MET A 250 2.40 -15.22 15.53
N ALA A 251 3.61 -15.72 15.70
CA ALA A 251 4.22 -16.67 14.77
C ALA A 251 4.43 -18.01 15.49
N LEU A 252 3.97 -19.10 14.88
CA LEU A 252 4.19 -20.47 15.35
C LEU A 252 5.23 -21.12 14.45
N LEU A 253 6.41 -21.40 15.00
CA LEU A 253 7.55 -21.91 14.27
C LEU A 253 7.80 -23.36 14.61
N ARG A 254 8.15 -24.19 13.60
CA ARG A 254 8.62 -25.55 13.76
C ARG A 254 9.84 -25.77 12.88
N GLY A 255 10.90 -26.36 13.46
CA GLY A 255 12.18 -26.58 12.78
C GLY A 255 13.05 -25.34 12.70
N GLN A 256 14.07 -25.42 11.84
CA GLN A 256 15.03 -24.36 11.55
C GLN A 256 15.25 -24.31 10.04
N TRP A 257 15.61 -23.15 9.52
CA TRP A 257 15.84 -22.93 8.10
C TRP A 257 17.00 -21.98 7.84
N ASN A 258 17.55 -22.09 6.65
CA ASN A 258 18.56 -21.17 6.12
C ASN A 258 17.90 -20.13 5.18
N LYS A 259 18.60 -19.03 4.91
CA LYS A 259 18.09 -17.91 4.09
C LYS A 259 17.64 -18.33 2.67
N ASP A 260 18.28 -19.35 2.10
CA ASP A 260 18.03 -19.80 0.72
C ASP A 260 16.96 -20.88 0.61
N GLU A 261 16.51 -21.42 1.75
CA GLU A 261 15.48 -22.45 1.79
C GLU A 261 14.08 -21.85 1.61
N SER A 262 13.27 -22.53 0.80
CA SER A 262 11.84 -22.20 0.67
C SER A 262 11.07 -22.89 1.80
N VAL A 263 10.58 -22.09 2.74
CA VAL A 263 9.89 -22.55 3.95
C VAL A 263 8.38 -22.60 3.73
N LEU A 264 7.71 -23.60 4.28
CA LEU A 264 6.24 -23.64 4.32
C LEU A 264 5.70 -22.51 5.20
N VAL A 265 4.90 -21.64 4.62
CA VAL A 265 4.31 -20.48 5.30
C VAL A 265 2.80 -20.50 5.20
N ARG A 266 2.13 -20.35 6.33
CA ARG A 266 0.70 -20.05 6.40
C ARG A 266 0.50 -18.70 7.08
N VAL A 267 -0.16 -17.75 6.41
CA VAL A 267 -0.67 -16.53 7.03
C VAL A 267 -2.17 -16.71 7.23
N HIS A 268 -2.63 -16.61 8.46
CA HIS A 268 -4.02 -16.83 8.87
C HIS A 268 -4.58 -15.59 9.54
N GLU A 269 -5.69 -15.09 8.99
CA GLU A 269 -6.39 -13.89 9.45
C GLU A 269 -7.88 -13.97 9.09
N PRO A 270 -8.76 -13.43 9.92
CA PRO A 270 -8.57 -13.16 11.34
C PRO A 270 -8.53 -14.46 12.14
N LEU A 271 -7.92 -14.45 13.32
CA LEU A 271 -8.01 -15.54 14.26
C LEU A 271 -9.25 -15.33 15.13
N SER A 272 -10.31 -16.09 14.88
CA SER A 272 -11.51 -16.16 15.71
C SER A 272 -11.50 -17.44 16.55
N VAL A 273 -12.09 -17.40 17.72
CA VAL A 273 -12.33 -18.61 18.53
C VAL A 273 -13.21 -19.61 17.78
N ILE A 274 -14.08 -19.13 16.89
CA ILE A 274 -14.97 -19.98 16.05
C ILE A 274 -14.16 -20.75 15.02
N ASP A 275 -13.13 -20.14 14.40
CA ASP A 275 -12.22 -20.82 13.46
C ASP A 275 -11.52 -22.05 14.09
N LEU A 276 -11.36 -22.06 15.41
CA LEU A 276 -10.79 -23.19 16.15
C LEU A 276 -11.80 -24.30 16.41
N LEU A 277 -13.09 -24.00 16.37
CA LEU A 277 -14.18 -24.93 16.74
C LEU A 277 -14.90 -25.48 15.51
N GLU A 278 -15.03 -24.72 14.42
CA GLU A 278 -15.75 -25.15 13.22
C GLU A 278 -14.86 -25.96 12.27
N GLN A 279 -15.26 -27.20 12.01
CA GLN A 279 -14.67 -28.03 10.97
C GLN A 279 -15.52 -27.94 9.70
N GLY A 280 -14.90 -27.58 8.56
CA GLY A 280 -15.53 -27.67 7.24
C GLY A 280 -16.25 -26.42 6.71
N ARG A 281 -16.38 -25.35 7.49
CA ARG A 281 -16.93 -24.04 7.07
C ARG A 281 -15.88 -22.94 6.94
N THR A 282 -14.62 -23.30 6.73
CA THR A 282 -13.56 -22.32 6.71
C THR A 282 -13.60 -21.48 5.43
N MET A 283 -13.67 -20.17 5.57
CA MET A 283 -13.40 -19.21 4.48
C MET A 283 -11.94 -19.26 4.03
N HIS A 284 -11.12 -20.03 4.71
CA HIS A 284 -9.70 -20.19 4.48
C HIS A 284 -9.41 -21.44 3.64
N ALA A 285 -8.47 -21.33 2.69
CA ALA A 285 -8.01 -22.49 1.90
C ALA A 285 -7.44 -23.59 2.80
N TRP A 286 -6.76 -23.22 3.90
CA TRP A 286 -6.27 -24.10 4.94
C TRP A 286 -6.81 -23.61 6.29
N SER A 287 -7.44 -24.48 7.07
CA SER A 287 -7.75 -24.22 8.48
C SER A 287 -6.47 -24.19 9.31
N LEU A 288 -6.55 -23.65 10.53
CA LEU A 288 -5.37 -23.57 11.40
C LEU A 288 -4.85 -24.96 11.78
N ASP A 289 -5.74 -25.87 12.18
CA ASP A 289 -5.42 -27.24 12.56
C ASP A 289 -4.82 -28.06 11.41
N GLU A 290 -5.36 -27.92 10.20
CA GLU A 290 -4.82 -28.57 9.00
C GLU A 290 -3.41 -28.05 8.65
N ALA A 291 -3.19 -26.75 8.75
CA ALA A 291 -1.88 -26.15 8.54
C ALA A 291 -0.87 -26.62 9.58
N MET A 292 -1.25 -26.63 10.88
CA MET A 292 -0.42 -27.16 11.96
C MET A 292 -0.08 -28.63 11.75
N LYS A 293 -1.07 -29.45 11.42
CA LYS A 293 -0.89 -30.89 11.13
C LYS A 293 0.04 -31.12 9.95
N HIS A 294 -0.08 -30.30 8.89
CA HIS A 294 0.76 -30.42 7.70
C HIS A 294 2.22 -30.05 8.02
N ILE A 295 2.44 -28.88 8.65
CA ILE A 295 3.78 -28.43 9.06
C ILE A 295 4.41 -29.41 10.04
N ALA A 296 3.62 -29.97 10.97
CA ALA A 296 4.12 -30.98 11.92
C ALA A 296 4.68 -32.23 11.21
N LYS A 297 4.07 -32.65 10.10
CA LYS A 297 4.55 -33.79 9.28
C LYS A 297 5.81 -33.48 8.50
N GLN A 298 5.98 -32.23 8.08
CA GLN A 298 7.17 -31.77 7.35
C GLN A 298 8.31 -31.38 8.28
N GLU A 299 8.05 -31.31 9.61
CA GLU A 299 9.01 -30.92 10.65
C GLU A 299 9.60 -29.51 10.47
N GLN A 300 9.14 -28.74 9.47
CA GLN A 300 9.63 -27.40 9.15
C GLN A 300 8.51 -26.54 8.60
N GLY A 301 8.36 -25.32 9.12
CA GLY A 301 7.42 -24.32 8.64
C GLY A 301 7.00 -23.29 9.68
N ILE A 302 6.26 -22.31 9.24
CA ILE A 302 5.77 -21.21 10.07
C ILE A 302 4.29 -20.91 9.78
N ILE A 303 3.55 -20.60 10.84
CA ILE A 303 2.20 -20.06 10.76
C ILE A 303 2.22 -18.68 11.40
N VAL A 304 1.82 -17.66 10.65
CA VAL A 304 1.62 -16.31 11.17
C VAL A 304 0.13 -16.12 11.44
N LEU A 305 -0.21 -15.88 12.70
CA LEU A 305 -1.56 -15.60 13.17
C LEU A 305 -1.69 -14.10 13.36
N LEU A 306 -2.55 -13.48 12.56
CA LEU A 306 -2.76 -12.03 12.59
C LEU A 306 -4.05 -11.71 13.36
N ASN A 307 -4.05 -10.55 14.03
CA ASN A 307 -5.20 -10.06 14.80
C ASN A 307 -5.72 -11.08 15.84
N CYS A 308 -4.83 -11.54 16.73
CA CYS A 308 -5.15 -12.52 17.76
C CYS A 308 -6.11 -12.02 18.87
N GLY A 309 -6.56 -10.77 18.79
CA GLY A 309 -7.49 -10.17 19.75
C GLY A 309 -8.85 -9.88 19.12
N GLU A 310 -9.72 -10.89 19.01
CA GLU A 310 -11.10 -10.66 18.58
C GLU A 310 -11.88 -9.89 19.65
N SER A 311 -12.52 -8.79 19.28
CA SER A 311 -13.38 -8.01 20.19
C SER A 311 -14.71 -8.75 20.45
N ALA A 312 -15.34 -8.51 21.61
CA ALA A 312 -16.65 -9.06 21.91
C ALA A 312 -17.71 -8.70 20.83
N ALA A 313 -17.63 -7.51 20.25
CA ALA A 313 -18.54 -7.08 19.19
C ALA A 313 -18.35 -7.89 17.90
N GLN A 314 -17.11 -8.19 17.52
CA GLN A 314 -16.79 -9.03 16.35
C GLN A 314 -17.27 -10.47 16.56
N LEU A 315 -17.03 -11.04 17.76
CA LEU A 315 -17.50 -12.37 18.10
C LEU A 315 -19.03 -12.45 18.05
N LEU A 316 -19.74 -11.50 18.67
CA LEU A 316 -21.21 -11.46 18.67
C LEU A 316 -21.78 -11.29 17.26
N ALA A 317 -21.14 -10.53 16.39
CA ALA A 317 -21.58 -10.36 15.01
C ALA A 317 -21.62 -11.68 14.22
N GLN A 318 -20.73 -12.63 14.54
CA GLN A 318 -20.71 -13.95 13.91
C GLN A 318 -21.92 -14.82 14.29
N PHE A 319 -22.57 -14.54 15.41
CA PHE A 319 -23.80 -15.22 15.83
C PHE A 319 -25.09 -14.57 15.28
N ALA A 320 -25.03 -13.28 14.93
CA ALA A 320 -26.20 -12.53 14.48
C ALA A 320 -26.67 -12.96 13.06
N ASP A 321 -25.78 -13.47 12.22
CA ASP A 321 -26.02 -13.80 10.81
C ASP A 321 -26.38 -15.29 10.57
N SER A 322 -26.56 -16.09 11.61
CA SER A 322 -26.84 -17.53 11.50
C SER A 322 -28.22 -17.88 10.88
N ALA A 323 -29.09 -16.90 10.62
CA ALA A 323 -30.41 -17.08 10.01
C ALA A 323 -30.48 -16.74 8.50
N LYS A 324 -29.44 -16.19 7.91
CA LYS A 324 -29.36 -15.99 6.45
C LYS A 324 -28.41 -17.04 5.86
N PRO A 325 -28.80 -17.70 4.71
CA PRO A 325 -27.80 -18.50 3.98
C PRO A 325 -26.62 -17.55 3.75
N ALA A 326 -25.45 -17.98 4.18
CA ALA A 326 -24.24 -17.18 4.14
C ALA A 326 -24.08 -16.55 2.75
N GLN A 327 -24.59 -15.35 2.55
CA GLN A 327 -23.91 -14.42 1.69
C GLN A 327 -22.54 -14.33 2.32
N ALA A 328 -21.55 -14.90 1.62
CA ALA A 328 -20.17 -14.79 2.02
C ALA A 328 -20.01 -13.33 2.46
N PRO A 329 -19.64 -13.05 3.71
CA PRO A 329 -19.46 -11.69 4.16
C PRO A 329 -18.65 -11.06 3.06
N GLU A 330 -19.11 -9.92 2.51
CA GLU A 330 -18.44 -9.23 1.40
C GLU A 330 -16.97 -9.39 1.71
N ARG A 331 -16.24 -10.20 0.91
CA ARG A 331 -14.93 -10.77 1.24
C ARG A 331 -14.17 -9.65 1.87
N GLY A 332 -14.04 -9.67 3.19
CA GLY A 332 -13.49 -8.58 3.94
C GLY A 332 -12.19 -8.31 3.24
N ARG A 333 -12.05 -7.12 2.68
CA ARG A 333 -10.80 -6.71 2.03
C ARG A 333 -9.74 -7.19 2.99
N MET A 334 -8.93 -8.18 2.56
CA MET A 334 -7.78 -8.57 3.32
C MET A 334 -7.00 -7.27 3.45
N ASP A 335 -7.01 -6.72 4.65
CA ASP A 335 -6.51 -5.38 4.89
C ASP A 335 -5.06 -5.39 4.43
N LEU A 336 -4.71 -4.53 3.47
CA LEU A 336 -3.34 -4.43 2.96
C LEU A 336 -2.35 -4.19 4.11
N ARG A 337 -2.82 -3.58 5.20
CA ARG A 337 -2.13 -3.46 6.48
C ARG A 337 -1.64 -4.81 7.01
N THR A 338 -2.47 -5.82 6.93
CA THR A 338 -2.18 -7.17 7.42
C THR A 338 -1.02 -7.82 6.66
N TYR A 339 -0.88 -7.51 5.34
CA TYR A 339 0.26 -8.00 4.55
C TYR A 339 1.60 -7.43 5.05
N GLY A 340 1.68 -6.12 5.29
CA GLY A 340 2.90 -5.47 5.76
C GLY A 340 3.36 -6.00 7.12
N ILE A 341 2.42 -6.18 8.06
CA ILE A 341 2.70 -6.78 9.38
C ILE A 341 3.14 -8.23 9.23
N GLY A 342 2.41 -9.02 8.44
CA GLY A 342 2.74 -10.42 8.17
C GLY A 342 4.12 -10.58 7.55
N ALA A 343 4.46 -9.74 6.58
CA ALA A 343 5.76 -9.72 5.92
C ALA A 343 6.89 -9.38 6.90
N GLN A 344 6.72 -8.38 7.76
CA GLN A 344 7.73 -8.04 8.77
C GLN A 344 7.91 -9.15 9.81
N ILE A 345 6.83 -9.82 10.25
CA ILE A 345 6.93 -10.98 11.13
C ILE A 345 7.72 -12.11 10.47
N LEU A 346 7.44 -12.42 9.20
CA LEU A 346 8.16 -13.44 8.45
C LEU A 346 9.65 -13.11 8.32
N ARG A 347 9.99 -11.87 8.03
CA ARG A 347 11.38 -11.39 7.96
C ARG A 347 12.09 -11.50 9.30
N ASP A 348 11.46 -11.11 10.41
CA ASP A 348 11.99 -11.24 11.76
C ASP A 348 12.22 -12.71 12.13
N CYS A 349 11.38 -13.61 11.61
CA CYS A 349 11.57 -15.06 11.75
C CYS A 349 12.63 -15.65 10.81
N GLY A 350 13.30 -14.83 9.98
CA GLY A 350 14.38 -15.27 9.08
C GLY A 350 13.88 -15.89 7.77
N ILE A 351 12.61 -15.71 7.41
CA ILE A 351 12.08 -16.15 6.12
C ILE A 351 12.52 -15.18 5.02
N HIS A 352 12.97 -15.73 3.88
CA HIS A 352 13.29 -15.00 2.66
C HIS A 352 12.56 -15.62 1.47
N LYS A 353 12.50 -16.94 1.39
CA LYS A 353 11.79 -17.70 0.36
C LYS A 353 10.71 -18.53 1.01
N MET A 354 9.55 -18.63 0.36
CA MET A 354 8.43 -19.37 0.94
C MET A 354 7.60 -20.11 -0.10
N THR A 355 7.10 -21.27 0.32
CA THR A 355 5.97 -21.96 -0.28
C THR A 355 4.73 -21.57 0.52
N LEU A 356 3.83 -20.79 -0.08
CA LEU A 356 2.67 -20.27 0.63
C LEU A 356 1.53 -21.28 0.63
N MET A 357 1.04 -21.65 1.79
CA MET A 357 -0.12 -22.53 1.99
C MET A 357 -1.42 -21.75 1.73
N ALA A 358 -1.71 -21.54 0.45
CA ALA A 358 -2.87 -20.82 -0.06
C ALA A 358 -3.15 -21.19 -1.51
N ASN A 359 -4.36 -20.88 -2.00
CA ASN A 359 -4.62 -20.92 -3.43
C ASN A 359 -3.82 -19.82 -4.13
N PRO A 360 -3.33 -20.04 -5.35
CA PRO A 360 -2.64 -19.00 -6.13
C PRO A 360 -3.50 -17.74 -6.24
N ARG A 361 -2.92 -16.61 -5.90
CA ARG A 361 -3.51 -15.28 -6.04
C ARG A 361 -2.40 -14.24 -6.07
N PRO A 362 -2.59 -13.09 -6.72
CA PRO A 362 -1.69 -11.96 -6.60
C PRO A 362 -1.51 -11.55 -5.13
N ILE A 363 -0.26 -11.37 -4.70
CA ILE A 363 0.07 -10.92 -3.34
C ILE A 363 0.87 -9.63 -3.50
N PRO A 364 0.24 -8.46 -3.22
CA PRO A 364 0.91 -7.19 -3.42
C PRO A 364 2.15 -7.06 -2.53
N SER A 365 3.26 -6.62 -3.14
CA SER A 365 4.40 -5.96 -2.46
C SER A 365 5.16 -6.75 -1.38
N VAL A 366 5.14 -8.09 -1.42
CA VAL A 366 5.99 -8.89 -0.52
C VAL A 366 7.47 -8.80 -0.91
N THR A 367 7.77 -8.52 -2.18
CA THR A 367 9.13 -8.35 -2.70
C THR A 367 9.85 -7.18 -2.05
N GLY A 368 9.17 -6.05 -1.82
CA GLY A 368 9.71 -4.88 -1.09
C GLY A 368 10.11 -5.19 0.35
N PHE A 369 9.56 -6.25 0.96
CA PHE A 369 10.02 -6.75 2.25
C PHE A 369 11.16 -7.76 2.11
N GLY A 370 11.68 -8.00 0.90
CA GLY A 370 12.72 -9.00 0.61
C GLY A 370 12.23 -10.43 0.84
N LEU A 371 10.97 -10.69 0.58
CA LEU A 371 10.33 -11.99 0.58
C LEU A 371 10.04 -12.45 -0.84
N GLU A 372 10.23 -13.74 -1.11
CA GLU A 372 9.95 -14.38 -2.39
C GLU A 372 8.96 -15.52 -2.20
N VAL A 373 7.81 -15.47 -2.88
CA VAL A 373 6.87 -16.60 -2.97
C VAL A 373 7.31 -17.49 -4.11
N THR A 374 8.00 -18.59 -3.79
CA THR A 374 8.53 -19.54 -4.80
C THR A 374 7.45 -20.44 -5.36
N SER A 375 6.43 -20.75 -4.57
CA SER A 375 5.30 -21.60 -4.96
C SER A 375 4.10 -21.43 -4.05
N HIS A 376 2.96 -21.94 -4.50
CA HIS A 376 1.73 -22.05 -3.69
C HIS A 376 1.41 -23.52 -3.44
N LEU A 377 0.98 -23.80 -2.22
CA LEU A 377 0.47 -25.12 -1.83
C LEU A 377 -1.04 -25.00 -1.58
N PRO A 378 -1.89 -25.28 -2.58
CA PRO A 378 -3.32 -25.34 -2.38
C PRO A 378 -3.69 -26.50 -1.46
N LYS A 379 -4.84 -26.42 -0.79
CA LYS A 379 -5.37 -27.55 -0.01
C LYS A 379 -5.63 -28.72 -0.95
N PRO A 380 -5.18 -29.95 -0.62
CA PRO A 380 -5.61 -31.15 -1.33
C PRO A 380 -7.14 -31.30 -1.26
N ILE A 381 -7.76 -31.59 -2.39
CA ILE A 381 -9.21 -31.85 -2.51
C ILE A 381 -9.57 -33.16 -1.81
#